data_c7821c1e839cb47eb886d3e261e5f3f6
#
_entry.id   c7821c1e839cb47eb886d3e261e5f3f6
#
_cell.length_a   1.000
_cell.length_b   1.000
_cell.length_c   1.000
_cell.angle_alpha   90.00
_cell.angle_beta   90.00
_cell.angle_gamma   90.00
#
_symmetry.space_group_name_H-M   'P 1'
#
loop_
_entity.id
_entity.type
_entity.pdbx_description
1 polymer ?
#
loop_
_entity_poly.entity_id
_entity_poly.type
_entity_poly.pdbx_seq_one_letter_code
_entity_poly.pdbx_strand_id
1 'polypeptide(L)'
;MGSQVAEVRQTRNAERTRRAVLDAATAVILEKGSAVTLAQVASAAGVSKSGLIHHFGNRDQLVLAVVEDVYEQFRARVLEHLDLSENYPGKLLRAYVRALGAGSTEAVAVRDLTSAVSWNGLYTIPAVAALVDEQNAEWSKQFAADGLSAERIQVVRRAAEGVAAAAVIGDEDAESIATAVGLLLDLATDGTFRSPL
;
A
#
# COMPACT_ATOMS: atom_id res chain seq x y z
N MET A 1 -8.90 40.63 1.79
CA MET A 1 -8.30 39.62 2.68
C MET A 1 -9.28 38.58 3.20
N GLY A 2 -10.57 38.86 3.43
CA GLY A 2 -11.53 37.87 3.96
C GLY A 2 -11.89 36.71 3.03
N SER A 3 -11.93 36.91 1.70
CA SER A 3 -12.31 35.91 0.72
C SER A 3 -11.28 34.78 0.60
N GLN A 4 -9.99 35.11 0.57
CA GLN A 4 -8.90 34.08 0.50
C GLN A 4 -8.84 33.23 1.76
N VAL A 5 -9.07 33.77 2.94
CA VAL A 5 -9.07 33.03 4.21
C VAL A 5 -10.25 32.07 4.28
N ALA A 6 -11.43 32.47 3.77
CA ALA A 6 -12.61 31.59 3.70
C ALA A 6 -12.42 30.45 2.72
N GLU A 7 -11.84 30.71 1.56
CA GLU A 7 -11.52 29.67 0.53
C GLU A 7 -10.51 28.66 1.01
N VAL A 8 -9.41 29.07 1.64
CA VAL A 8 -8.40 28.20 2.25
C VAL A 8 -9.02 27.34 3.35
N ARG A 9 -9.92 27.89 4.16
CA ARG A 9 -10.61 27.14 5.23
C ARG A 9 -11.57 26.09 4.67
N GLN A 10 -12.25 26.41 3.57
CA GLN A 10 -13.18 25.50 2.90
C GLN A 10 -12.42 24.34 2.24
N THR A 11 -11.30 24.60 1.56
CA THR A 11 -10.44 23.59 0.96
C THR A 11 -9.88 22.63 2.02
N ARG A 12 -9.34 23.15 3.13
CA ARG A 12 -8.84 22.33 4.24
C ARG A 12 -9.92 21.46 4.88
N ASN A 13 -11.16 21.95 4.97
CA ASN A 13 -12.27 21.15 5.48
C ASN A 13 -12.65 20.03 4.51
N ALA A 14 -12.66 20.30 3.19
CA ALA A 14 -12.93 19.31 2.16
C ALA A 14 -11.86 18.19 2.15
N GLU A 15 -10.58 18.57 2.23
CA GLU A 15 -9.46 17.61 2.32
C GLU A 15 -9.55 16.74 3.57
N ARG A 16 -9.83 17.34 4.73
CA ARG A 16 -10.01 16.59 5.98
C ARG A 16 -11.19 15.62 5.89
N THR A 17 -12.31 16.04 5.31
CA THR A 17 -13.47 15.17 5.09
C THR A 17 -13.14 14.05 4.12
N ARG A 18 -12.45 14.36 3.01
CA ARG A 18 -11.99 13.34 2.05
C ARG A 18 -11.09 12.31 2.72
N ARG A 19 -10.11 12.73 3.54
CA ARG A 19 -9.23 11.84 4.29
C ARG A 19 -10.03 10.93 5.22
N ALA A 20 -10.92 11.48 6.04
CA ALA A 20 -11.77 10.70 6.94
C ALA A 20 -12.64 9.67 6.22
N VAL A 21 -13.13 10.00 5.02
CA VAL A 21 -13.89 9.05 4.18
C VAL A 21 -12.98 7.93 3.67
N LEU A 22 -11.78 8.22 3.19
CA LEU A 22 -10.84 7.21 2.72
C LEU A 22 -10.42 6.28 3.85
N ASP A 23 -10.12 6.80 5.05
CA ASP A 23 -9.78 5.99 6.22
C ASP A 23 -10.93 5.05 6.62
N ALA A 24 -12.16 5.58 6.67
CA ALA A 24 -13.36 4.79 6.96
C ALA A 24 -13.62 3.73 5.86
N ALA A 25 -13.45 4.10 4.59
CA ALA A 25 -13.63 3.18 3.47
C ALA A 25 -12.60 2.05 3.51
N THR A 26 -11.35 2.35 3.81
CA THR A 26 -10.28 1.36 4.03
C THR A 26 -10.68 0.35 5.10
N ALA A 27 -11.12 0.82 6.27
CA ALA A 27 -11.55 -0.07 7.36
C ALA A 27 -12.73 -0.96 6.96
N VAL A 28 -13.73 -0.41 6.27
CA VAL A 28 -14.90 -1.18 5.79
C VAL A 28 -14.50 -2.20 4.72
N ILE A 29 -13.58 -1.85 3.83
CA ILE A 29 -13.07 -2.78 2.80
C ILE A 29 -12.29 -3.93 3.44
N LEU A 30 -11.47 -3.67 4.45
CA LEU A 30 -10.76 -4.71 5.19
C LEU A 30 -11.72 -5.70 5.86
N GLU A 31 -12.84 -5.22 6.36
CA GLU A 31 -13.85 -6.06 7.02
C GLU A 31 -14.76 -6.81 6.03
N LYS A 32 -15.19 -6.15 4.94
CA LYS A 32 -16.26 -6.63 4.05
C LYS A 32 -15.77 -7.05 2.66
N GLY A 33 -14.51 -6.75 2.31
CA GLY A 33 -13.97 -7.00 0.98
C GLY A 33 -14.76 -6.29 -0.11
N SER A 34 -15.01 -7.01 -1.21
CA SER A 34 -15.77 -6.50 -2.35
C SER A 34 -17.27 -6.25 -2.06
N ALA A 35 -17.80 -6.66 -0.90
CA ALA A 35 -19.17 -6.40 -0.50
C ALA A 35 -19.38 -5.00 0.12
N VAL A 36 -18.36 -4.15 0.14
CA VAL A 36 -18.45 -2.77 0.62
C VAL A 36 -19.55 -1.97 -0.11
N THR A 37 -20.32 -1.18 0.65
CA THR A 37 -21.36 -0.29 0.12
C THR A 37 -21.13 1.16 0.52
N LEU A 38 -21.60 2.10 -0.31
CA LEU A 38 -21.53 3.53 0.00
C LEU A 38 -22.25 3.89 1.31
N ALA A 39 -23.31 3.17 1.67
CA ALA A 39 -24.06 3.42 2.91
C ALA A 39 -23.22 3.04 4.15
N GLN A 40 -22.50 1.92 4.10
CA GLN A 40 -21.61 1.49 5.18
C GLN A 40 -20.46 2.51 5.38
N VAL A 41 -19.81 2.92 4.28
CA VAL A 41 -18.73 3.91 4.36
C VAL A 41 -19.22 5.25 4.85
N ALA A 42 -20.38 5.75 4.36
CA ALA A 42 -20.97 7.00 4.82
C ALA A 42 -21.27 6.98 6.33
N SER A 43 -21.82 5.87 6.82
CA SER A 43 -22.08 5.65 8.25
C SER A 43 -20.77 5.64 9.05
N ALA A 44 -19.75 4.91 8.60
CA ALA A 44 -18.46 4.80 9.28
C ALA A 44 -17.70 6.14 9.32
N ALA A 45 -17.78 6.93 8.23
CA ALA A 45 -17.14 8.24 8.13
C ALA A 45 -17.94 9.37 8.81
N GLY A 46 -19.16 9.13 9.28
CA GLY A 46 -20.01 10.16 9.85
C GLY A 46 -20.47 11.21 8.85
N VAL A 47 -20.59 10.86 7.55
CA VAL A 47 -21.05 11.76 6.49
C VAL A 47 -22.36 11.29 5.88
N SER A 48 -23.09 12.18 5.17
CA SER A 48 -24.26 11.77 4.42
C SER A 48 -23.88 10.96 3.18
N LYS A 49 -24.71 9.97 2.79
CA LYS A 49 -24.51 9.22 1.55
C LYS A 49 -24.47 10.12 0.32
N SER A 50 -25.30 11.19 0.29
CA SER A 50 -25.28 12.16 -0.80
C SER A 50 -23.99 12.98 -0.84
N GLY A 51 -23.45 13.36 0.31
CA GLY A 51 -22.13 14.00 0.41
C GLY A 51 -21.01 13.10 -0.10
N LEU A 52 -21.04 11.82 0.25
CA LEU A 52 -20.07 10.84 -0.23
C LEU A 52 -20.16 10.66 -1.76
N ILE A 53 -21.38 10.54 -2.32
CA ILE A 53 -21.59 10.45 -3.77
C ILE A 53 -21.11 11.72 -4.48
N HIS A 54 -21.30 12.89 -3.88
CA HIS A 54 -20.80 14.15 -4.44
C HIS A 54 -19.26 14.18 -4.56
N HIS A 55 -18.55 13.58 -3.61
CA HIS A 55 -17.08 13.54 -3.61
C HIS A 55 -16.49 12.42 -4.47
N PHE A 56 -17.11 11.24 -4.51
CA PHE A 56 -16.55 10.04 -5.13
C PHE A 56 -17.38 9.49 -6.31
N GLY A 57 -18.58 10.03 -6.57
CA GLY A 57 -19.44 9.59 -7.65
C GLY A 57 -20.18 8.29 -7.33
N ASN A 58 -19.52 7.15 -7.43
CA ASN A 58 -20.10 5.83 -7.20
C ASN A 58 -19.18 4.94 -6.35
N ARG A 59 -19.66 3.71 -6.07
CA ARG A 59 -18.93 2.72 -5.28
C ARG A 59 -17.56 2.38 -5.88
N ASP A 60 -17.51 2.13 -7.18
CA ASP A 60 -16.28 1.67 -7.83
C ASP A 60 -15.22 2.79 -7.91
N GLN A 61 -15.66 4.04 -8.07
CA GLN A 61 -14.79 5.21 -7.97
C GLN A 61 -14.29 5.44 -6.55
N LEU A 62 -15.12 5.20 -5.52
CA LEU A 62 -14.66 5.23 -4.13
C LEU A 62 -13.62 4.15 -3.87
N VAL A 63 -13.85 2.91 -4.32
CA VAL A 63 -12.90 1.81 -4.18
C VAL A 63 -11.59 2.14 -4.89
N LEU A 64 -11.66 2.64 -6.13
CA LEU A 64 -10.46 3.08 -6.86
C LEU A 64 -9.67 4.13 -6.07
N ALA A 65 -10.34 5.16 -5.55
CA ALA A 65 -9.69 6.20 -4.76
C ALA A 65 -9.05 5.67 -3.47
N VAL A 66 -9.63 4.64 -2.84
CA VAL A 66 -9.02 3.96 -1.68
C VAL A 66 -7.76 3.22 -2.11
N VAL A 67 -7.80 2.51 -3.23
CA VAL A 67 -6.63 1.77 -3.74
C VAL A 67 -5.50 2.71 -4.12
N GLU A 68 -5.80 3.82 -4.81
CA GLU A 68 -4.83 4.88 -5.11
C GLU A 68 -4.16 5.40 -3.84
N ASP A 69 -4.96 5.76 -2.83
CA ASP A 69 -4.48 6.29 -1.55
C ASP A 69 -3.57 5.30 -0.82
N VAL A 70 -3.90 4.02 -0.85
CA VAL A 70 -3.07 2.96 -0.24
C VAL A 70 -1.72 2.83 -0.94
N TYR A 71 -1.69 2.87 -2.27
CA TYR A 71 -0.43 2.86 -3.01
C TYR A 71 0.42 4.11 -2.73
N GLU A 72 -0.21 5.29 -2.63
CA GLU A 72 0.48 6.52 -2.27
C GLU A 72 1.10 6.44 -0.87
N GLN A 73 0.33 5.98 0.12
CA GLN A 73 0.82 5.79 1.50
C GLN A 73 1.96 4.76 1.56
N PHE A 74 1.81 3.64 0.85
CA PHE A 74 2.85 2.62 0.80
C PHE A 74 4.14 3.15 0.16
N ARG A 75 4.02 3.89 -0.95
CA ARG A 75 5.17 4.54 -1.59
C ARG A 75 5.86 5.53 -0.66
N ALA A 76 5.10 6.37 0.04
CA ALA A 76 5.65 7.29 1.03
C ALA A 76 6.43 6.55 2.12
N ARG A 77 5.88 5.45 2.63
CA ARG A 77 6.53 4.61 3.63
C ARG A 77 7.82 3.96 3.11
N VAL A 78 7.82 3.46 1.89
CA VAL A 78 9.07 2.94 1.27
C VAL A 78 10.14 4.02 1.22
N LEU A 79 9.77 5.26 0.87
CA LEU A 79 10.71 6.38 0.83
C LEU A 79 11.22 6.79 2.22
N GLU A 80 10.41 6.66 3.28
CA GLU A 80 10.84 6.87 4.68
C GLU A 80 11.91 5.85 5.11
N HIS A 81 11.87 4.63 4.57
CA HIS A 81 12.85 3.60 4.81
C HIS A 81 14.06 3.63 3.88
N LEU A 82 14.10 4.58 2.94
CA LEU A 82 15.19 4.72 1.99
C LEU A 82 16.41 5.33 2.66
N ASP A 83 17.46 4.53 2.85
CA ASP A 83 18.74 5.02 3.36
C ASP A 83 19.58 5.59 2.21
N LEU A 84 19.68 6.91 2.16
CA LEU A 84 20.45 7.61 1.12
C LEU A 84 21.97 7.43 1.27
N SER A 85 22.46 6.94 2.40
CA SER A 85 23.87 6.62 2.62
C SER A 85 24.30 5.29 1.97
N GLU A 86 23.34 4.42 1.66
CA GLU A 86 23.58 3.16 0.96
C GLU A 86 23.95 3.44 -0.52
N ASN A 87 25.23 3.29 -0.87
CA ASN A 87 25.77 3.55 -2.22
C ASN A 87 26.04 2.26 -3.01
N TYR A 88 25.26 1.20 -2.78
CA TYR A 88 25.39 -0.10 -3.41
C TYR A 88 24.03 -0.59 -3.91
N PRO A 89 23.99 -1.54 -4.87
CA PRO A 89 22.74 -2.04 -5.46
C PRO A 89 21.72 -2.53 -4.44
N GLY A 90 20.44 -2.43 -4.76
CA GLY A 90 19.34 -2.97 -3.96
C GLY A 90 18.79 -2.04 -2.88
N LYS A 91 19.19 -0.78 -2.84
CA LYS A 91 18.75 0.20 -1.85
C LYS A 91 17.23 0.36 -1.80
N LEU A 92 16.58 0.51 -2.94
CA LEU A 92 15.13 0.65 -3.02
C LEU A 92 14.43 -0.65 -2.62
N LEU A 93 14.95 -1.80 -3.04
CA LEU A 93 14.39 -3.10 -2.69
C LEU A 93 14.49 -3.36 -1.18
N ARG A 94 15.60 -2.98 -0.52
CA ARG A 94 15.72 -3.05 0.95
C ARG A 94 14.74 -2.12 1.66
N ALA A 95 14.55 -0.91 1.16
CA ALA A 95 13.55 0.01 1.68
C ALA A 95 12.12 -0.57 1.57
N TYR A 96 11.81 -1.21 0.45
CA TYR A 96 10.55 -1.92 0.22
C TYR A 96 10.35 -3.07 1.23
N VAL A 97 11.36 -3.90 1.44
CA VAL A 97 11.33 -4.99 2.43
C VAL A 97 11.11 -4.44 3.85
N ARG A 98 11.83 -3.39 4.23
CA ARG A 98 11.66 -2.73 5.55
C ARG A 98 10.24 -2.18 5.72
N ALA A 99 9.71 -1.52 4.70
CA ALA A 99 8.35 -0.97 4.73
C ALA A 99 7.27 -2.04 4.92
N LEU A 100 7.42 -3.20 4.28
CA LEU A 100 6.52 -4.35 4.46
C LEU A 100 6.68 -5.02 5.83
N GLY A 101 7.89 -5.08 6.36
CA GLY A 101 8.20 -5.70 7.65
C GLY A 101 7.93 -4.82 8.86
N ALA A 102 7.71 -3.51 8.68
CA ALA A 102 7.48 -2.58 9.78
C ALA A 102 6.10 -2.83 10.42
N GLY A 103 6.10 -3.37 11.64
CA GLY A 103 4.90 -3.80 12.37
C GLY A 103 4.03 -2.67 12.98
N SER A 104 4.01 -1.45 12.44
CA SER A 104 3.14 -0.37 12.93
C SER A 104 1.68 -0.61 12.51
N THR A 105 0.72 -0.06 13.28
CA THR A 105 -0.72 -0.18 12.99
C THR A 105 -1.08 0.34 11.58
N GLU A 106 -0.40 1.40 11.12
CA GLU A 106 -0.57 1.96 9.78
C GLU A 106 0.11 1.08 8.71
N ALA A 107 1.27 0.48 9.01
CA ALA A 107 1.90 -0.52 8.14
C ALA A 107 1.03 -1.77 8.03
N VAL A 108 0.28 -2.14 9.06
CA VAL A 108 -0.72 -3.22 9.01
C VAL A 108 -1.80 -2.86 7.99
N ALA A 109 -2.40 -1.68 8.04
CA ALA A 109 -3.46 -1.29 7.09
C ALA A 109 -2.95 -1.25 5.64
N VAL A 110 -1.76 -0.67 5.40
CA VAL A 110 -1.14 -0.66 4.06
C VAL A 110 -0.78 -2.08 3.61
N ARG A 111 -0.21 -2.88 4.49
CA ARG A 111 0.14 -4.29 4.27
C ARG A 111 -1.09 -5.14 3.97
N ASP A 112 -2.16 -4.99 4.75
CA ASP A 112 -3.42 -5.72 4.57
C ASP A 112 -4.04 -5.42 3.21
N LEU A 113 -3.96 -4.19 2.76
CA LEU A 113 -4.48 -3.77 1.46
C LEU A 113 -3.55 -4.10 0.29
N THR A 114 -2.24 -4.25 0.50
CA THR A 114 -1.30 -4.71 -0.53
C THR A 114 -1.20 -6.22 -0.62
N SER A 115 -1.80 -6.96 0.34
CA SER A 115 -1.85 -8.43 0.26
C SER A 115 -2.83 -8.88 -0.81
N ALA A 116 -2.43 -9.87 -1.62
CA ALA A 116 -3.27 -10.45 -2.68
C ALA A 116 -4.62 -10.99 -2.15
N VAL A 117 -4.69 -11.33 -0.86
CA VAL A 117 -5.89 -11.86 -0.21
C VAL A 117 -6.98 -10.79 -0.08
N SER A 118 -6.62 -9.56 0.32
CA SER A 118 -7.59 -8.46 0.52
C SER A 118 -8.13 -7.92 -0.82
N TRP A 119 -7.36 -8.05 -1.89
CA TRP A 119 -7.71 -7.51 -3.20
C TRP A 119 -8.52 -8.44 -4.11
N ASN A 120 -8.59 -9.74 -3.82
CA ASN A 120 -9.16 -10.73 -4.74
C ASN A 120 -10.57 -10.40 -5.26
N GLY A 121 -11.41 -9.73 -4.48
CA GLY A 121 -12.73 -9.27 -4.93
C GLY A 121 -12.73 -7.88 -5.60
N LEU A 122 -11.70 -7.07 -5.40
CA LEU A 122 -11.63 -5.71 -5.93
C LEU A 122 -11.07 -5.67 -7.36
N TYR A 123 -10.29 -6.67 -7.76
CA TYR A 123 -9.79 -6.82 -9.14
C TYR A 123 -10.90 -7.01 -10.18
N THR A 124 -12.12 -7.31 -9.74
CA THR A 124 -13.28 -7.34 -10.64
C THR A 124 -13.69 -5.96 -11.16
N ILE A 125 -13.18 -4.89 -10.56
CA ILE A 125 -13.35 -3.51 -11.02
C ILE A 125 -12.22 -3.20 -12.02
N PRO A 126 -12.52 -3.00 -13.32
CA PRO A 126 -11.48 -2.85 -14.35
C PRO A 126 -10.49 -1.72 -14.07
N ALA A 127 -10.96 -0.60 -13.52
CA ALA A 127 -10.10 0.54 -13.17
C ALA A 127 -9.12 0.20 -12.04
N VAL A 128 -9.53 -0.61 -11.06
CA VAL A 128 -8.65 -1.10 -9.99
C VAL A 128 -7.60 -2.04 -10.56
N ALA A 129 -7.99 -2.98 -11.42
CA ALA A 129 -7.05 -3.90 -12.07
C ALA A 129 -5.99 -3.14 -12.88
N ALA A 130 -6.41 -2.16 -13.69
CA ALA A 130 -5.49 -1.34 -14.48
C ALA A 130 -4.52 -0.54 -13.59
N LEU A 131 -5.00 0.06 -12.50
CA LEU A 131 -4.14 0.76 -11.54
C LEU A 131 -3.09 -0.16 -10.92
N VAL A 132 -3.50 -1.36 -10.50
CA VAL A 132 -2.58 -2.35 -9.89
C VAL A 132 -1.51 -2.79 -10.89
N ASP A 133 -1.88 -3.03 -12.15
CA ASP A 133 -0.93 -3.37 -13.21
C ASP A 133 0.08 -2.23 -13.44
N GLU A 134 -0.39 -0.97 -13.48
CA GLU A 134 0.45 0.21 -13.60
C GLU A 134 1.43 0.33 -12.42
N GLN A 135 0.95 0.19 -11.19
CA GLN A 135 1.80 0.26 -9.99
C GLN A 135 2.84 -0.87 -9.96
N ASN A 136 2.46 -2.08 -10.36
CA ASN A 136 3.39 -3.20 -10.48
C ASN A 136 4.47 -2.96 -11.53
N ALA A 137 4.12 -2.41 -12.68
CA ALA A 137 5.05 -2.06 -13.75
C ALA A 137 6.04 -0.96 -13.28
N GLU A 138 5.54 0.06 -12.59
CA GLU A 138 6.39 1.14 -12.07
C GLU A 138 7.38 0.65 -11.01
N TRP A 139 6.94 -0.18 -10.04
CA TRP A 139 7.85 -0.83 -9.10
C TRP A 139 8.91 -1.68 -9.79
N SER A 140 8.50 -2.48 -10.78
CA SER A 140 9.42 -3.33 -11.54
C SER A 140 10.50 -2.52 -12.27
N LYS A 141 10.10 -1.39 -12.87
CA LYS A 141 11.02 -0.44 -13.53
C LYS A 141 12.00 0.18 -12.53
N GLN A 142 11.51 0.63 -11.38
CA GLN A 142 12.35 1.25 -10.36
C GLN A 142 13.34 0.24 -9.75
N PHE A 143 12.91 -0.97 -9.44
CA PHE A 143 13.81 -2.02 -8.96
C PHE A 143 14.86 -2.42 -10.00
N ALA A 144 14.49 -2.49 -11.28
CA ALA A 144 15.45 -2.78 -12.34
C ALA A 144 16.55 -1.70 -12.42
N ALA A 145 16.22 -0.45 -12.11
CA ALA A 145 17.19 0.65 -12.06
C ALA A 145 18.08 0.64 -10.80
N ASP A 146 17.74 -0.17 -9.78
CA ASP A 146 18.42 -0.26 -8.49
C ASP A 146 19.67 -1.18 -8.52
N GLY A 147 19.97 -1.81 -9.66
CA GLY A 147 21.23 -2.47 -9.97
C GLY A 147 21.38 -3.92 -9.51
N LEU A 148 20.34 -4.56 -8.96
CA LEU A 148 20.32 -6.00 -8.68
C LEU A 148 19.89 -6.81 -9.92
N SER A 149 20.20 -8.11 -9.93
CA SER A 149 19.70 -9.02 -10.98
C SER A 149 18.18 -9.17 -10.92
N ALA A 150 17.54 -9.38 -12.08
CA ALA A 150 16.10 -9.51 -12.19
C ALA A 150 15.55 -10.68 -11.35
N GLU A 151 16.28 -11.80 -11.31
CA GLU A 151 15.92 -12.99 -10.53
C GLU A 151 15.93 -12.70 -9.03
N ARG A 152 16.94 -11.99 -8.56
CA ARG A 152 17.05 -11.59 -7.15
C ARG A 152 15.93 -10.63 -6.75
N ILE A 153 15.67 -9.61 -7.55
CA ILE A 153 14.55 -8.69 -7.36
C ILE A 153 13.24 -9.45 -7.26
N GLN A 154 13.00 -10.39 -8.19
CA GLN A 154 11.77 -11.17 -8.22
C GLN A 154 11.60 -12.02 -6.95
N VAL A 155 12.64 -12.75 -6.55
CA VAL A 155 12.60 -13.62 -5.37
C VAL A 155 12.37 -12.80 -4.10
N VAL A 156 13.20 -11.77 -3.87
CA VAL A 156 13.11 -10.95 -2.65
C VAL A 156 11.78 -10.22 -2.57
N ARG A 157 11.34 -9.60 -3.66
CA ARG A 157 10.05 -8.89 -3.70
C ARG A 157 8.89 -9.83 -3.36
N ARG A 158 8.78 -10.98 -4.05
CA ARG A 158 7.69 -11.94 -3.84
C ARG A 158 7.71 -12.57 -2.45
N ALA A 159 8.89 -12.85 -1.93
CA ALA A 159 9.02 -13.36 -0.57
C ALA A 159 8.61 -12.29 0.46
N ALA A 160 9.00 -11.03 0.28
CA ALA A 160 8.59 -9.93 1.17
C ALA A 160 7.06 -9.73 1.17
N GLU A 161 6.44 -9.75 -0.03
CA GLU A 161 4.98 -9.70 -0.17
C GLU A 161 4.30 -10.90 0.52
N GLY A 162 4.88 -12.11 0.42
CA GLY A 162 4.40 -13.32 1.09
C GLY A 162 4.50 -13.24 2.61
N VAL A 163 5.64 -12.78 3.15
CA VAL A 163 5.83 -12.56 4.60
C VAL A 163 4.83 -11.53 5.12
N ALA A 164 4.62 -10.43 4.39
CA ALA A 164 3.61 -9.44 4.75
C ALA A 164 2.19 -10.03 4.77
N ALA A 165 1.85 -10.88 3.80
CA ALA A 165 0.56 -11.55 3.77
C ALA A 165 0.38 -12.54 4.94
N ALA A 166 1.39 -13.36 5.26
CA ALA A 166 1.38 -14.29 6.40
C ALA A 166 1.14 -13.57 7.73
N ALA A 167 1.77 -12.41 7.90
CA ALA A 167 1.57 -11.56 9.08
C ALA A 167 0.12 -11.05 9.23
N VAL A 168 -0.58 -10.79 8.11
CA VAL A 168 -1.99 -10.35 8.10
C VAL A 168 -2.92 -11.46 8.56
N ILE A 169 -2.73 -12.67 8.07
CA ILE A 169 -3.59 -13.80 8.42
C ILE A 169 -3.24 -14.44 9.77
N GLY A 170 -2.17 -13.95 10.42
CA GLY A 170 -1.75 -14.44 11.74
C GLY A 170 -1.09 -15.82 11.71
N ASP A 171 -0.56 -16.23 10.56
CA ASP A 171 0.11 -17.53 10.38
C ASP A 171 1.50 -17.55 11.03
N GLU A 172 2.10 -16.37 11.24
CA GLU A 172 3.44 -16.25 11.81
C GLU A 172 3.49 -15.22 12.94
N ASP A 173 4.32 -15.49 13.93
CA ASP A 173 4.58 -14.55 15.02
C ASP A 173 5.59 -13.45 14.63
N ALA A 174 5.70 -12.43 15.46
CA ALA A 174 6.55 -11.27 15.20
C ALA A 174 8.05 -11.63 15.10
N GLU A 175 8.51 -12.68 15.78
CA GLU A 175 9.91 -13.13 15.76
C GLU A 175 10.24 -13.81 14.43
N SER A 176 9.35 -14.68 13.94
CA SER A 176 9.44 -15.32 12.63
C SER A 176 9.45 -14.29 11.50
N ILE A 177 8.55 -13.29 11.58
CA ILE A 177 8.50 -12.19 10.61
C ILE A 177 9.80 -11.38 10.62
N ALA A 178 10.31 -11.01 11.79
CA ALA A 178 11.56 -10.25 11.91
C ALA A 178 12.76 -11.04 11.34
N THR A 179 12.80 -12.35 11.59
CA THR A 179 13.82 -13.26 11.05
C THR A 179 13.75 -13.31 9.51
N ALA A 180 12.55 -13.48 8.95
CA ALA A 180 12.35 -13.52 7.50
C ALA A 180 12.74 -12.18 6.84
N VAL A 181 12.36 -11.06 7.45
CA VAL A 181 12.77 -9.70 6.98
C VAL A 181 14.29 -9.55 7.00
N GLY A 182 14.97 -10.00 8.05
CA GLY A 182 16.43 -10.00 8.14
C GLY A 182 17.08 -10.77 6.98
N LEU A 183 16.63 -11.99 6.72
CA LEU A 183 17.12 -12.81 5.61
C LEU A 183 16.86 -12.16 4.24
N LEU A 184 15.71 -11.52 4.05
CA LEU A 184 15.39 -10.82 2.80
C LEU A 184 16.27 -9.59 2.59
N LEU A 185 16.62 -8.86 3.65
CA LEU A 185 17.56 -7.74 3.59
C LEU A 185 18.96 -8.22 3.21
N ASP A 186 19.42 -9.36 3.75
CA ASP A 186 20.68 -9.98 3.37
C ASP A 186 20.68 -10.39 1.88
N LEU A 187 19.59 -11.00 1.42
CA LEU A 187 19.40 -11.35 0.00
C LEU A 187 19.32 -10.12 -0.92
N ALA A 188 18.81 -9.00 -0.44
CA ALA A 188 18.76 -7.72 -1.17
C ALA A 188 20.09 -6.95 -1.11
N THR A 189 21.11 -7.48 -0.42
CA THR A 189 22.46 -6.95 -0.39
C THR A 189 23.33 -7.75 -1.36
N ASP A 190 24.23 -7.10 -2.09
CA ASP A 190 25.06 -7.76 -3.12
C ASP A 190 26.16 -8.63 -2.51
N GLY A 191 25.80 -9.75 -1.96
CA GLY A 191 26.66 -10.79 -1.44
C GLY A 191 26.28 -12.15 -2.00
N THR A 192 27.01 -12.61 -3.01
CA THR A 192 27.12 -14.02 -3.47
C THR A 192 25.84 -14.88 -3.45
N PHE A 193 24.80 -14.44 -4.13
CA PHE A 193 23.81 -15.39 -4.63
C PHE A 193 24.48 -16.18 -5.77
N ARG A 194 25.08 -17.32 -5.46
CA ARG A 194 25.47 -18.28 -6.51
C ARG A 194 24.17 -18.83 -7.07
N SER A 195 23.86 -18.47 -8.32
CA SER A 195 22.80 -19.15 -9.07
C SER A 195 23.05 -20.67 -8.96
N PRO A 196 22.11 -21.43 -8.41
CA PRO A 196 22.18 -22.87 -8.60
C PRO A 196 21.86 -23.14 -10.07
N LEU A 197 22.75 -23.80 -10.76
CA LEU A 197 22.82 -24.37 -12.09
C LEU A 197 21.55 -24.35 -12.94
#